data_cac23390923a5d3e66c4e5718a247d07
#
_entry.id   cac23390923a5d3e66c4e5718a247d07
#
_cell.length_a   1.000
_cell.length_b   1.000
_cell.length_c   1.000
_cell.angle_alpha   90.00
_cell.angle_beta   90.00
_cell.angle_gamma   90.00
#
_symmetry.space_group_name_H-M   'P 1'
#
loop_
_entity.id
_entity.type
_entity.pdbx_description
1 polymer ?
#
loop_
_entity_poly.entity_id
_entity_poly.type
_entity_poly.pdbx_seq_one_letter_code
_entity_poly.pdbx_strand_id
1 'polypeptide(L)'
;HLNPRHFWRPYGSHANRAWHFLGEIGVTFLGEVEGADEWAWFAANVFMNAYPVWNDDDGGWHEGVNYWGSYQRRFTWWADIMKAAMGIDAFEKPYYSKAGDYAIYLQPPGTKGGGFGDLTARRSSEDNVSLMAIFAAQAQNPYWQWYVDAHGGTEPWGGYVGFVRGALPKVDAKAPTDLPTSKLFRGIGQAYLNTTLLDADDNVEVIFKSSPFGTWSHGYESQNAFLLYAFGERLFIRTGRRDSYGSEHHKQWMWHTKSVNSITVDGQSQVGHSQTAKGEITDFHTSDLIDYVQGEAGDAYGGRLNRFTRRIVFVKPDVVLIYDTLEAPKKVTFEWRLHAPVEMTVNGQKDIRVVNGAAAAQASFLLPNDLAITQTDKFDTPPRPRIKLVEYHLSAATKKKSSSTTFVAVLRPHRSTEILEGKAEIEKSGNTYLVTVPSKNGLSRFRLDGDDIEAEVKNNRGVTTGSFKRGTE
;
A
#
# COMPACT_ATOMS: atom_id res chain seq x y z
N HIS A 1 13.41 -29.59 16.97
CA HIS A 1 13.55 -30.01 15.57
C HIS A 1 13.31 -28.84 14.64
N LEU A 2 14.37 -28.05 14.38
CA LEU A 2 14.34 -27.10 13.28
C LEU A 2 14.31 -27.89 11.97
N ASN A 3 13.29 -27.68 11.16
CA ASN A 3 13.28 -28.23 9.80
C ASN A 3 14.51 -27.67 9.07
N PRO A 4 15.35 -28.49 8.39
CA PRO A 4 16.51 -28.04 7.64
C PRO A 4 16.22 -26.87 6.70
N ARG A 5 14.98 -26.79 6.19
CA ARG A 5 14.50 -25.67 5.38
C ARG A 5 14.61 -24.32 6.09
N HIS A 6 14.52 -24.24 7.41
CA HIS A 6 14.65 -23.01 8.19
C HIS A 6 16.08 -22.46 8.15
N PHE A 7 17.09 -23.31 8.08
CA PHE A 7 18.49 -22.89 7.94
C PHE A 7 18.80 -22.34 6.54
N TRP A 8 18.13 -22.88 5.52
CA TRP A 8 18.36 -22.48 4.12
C TRP A 8 17.54 -21.26 3.72
N ARG A 9 16.45 -20.99 4.43
CA ARG A 9 15.55 -19.86 4.23
C ARG A 9 15.13 -19.25 5.57
N PRO A 10 16.07 -18.66 6.32
CA PRO A 10 15.80 -18.11 7.65
C PRO A 10 14.80 -16.93 7.61
N TYR A 11 14.51 -16.43 6.42
CA TYR A 11 13.70 -15.23 6.19
C TYR A 11 12.21 -15.49 5.96
N GLY A 12 11.79 -16.74 5.85
CA GLY A 12 10.37 -17.05 5.66
C GLY A 12 9.56 -16.85 6.94
N SER A 13 8.25 -16.57 6.78
CA SER A 13 7.34 -16.32 7.91
C SER A 13 7.30 -17.41 8.97
N HIS A 14 7.58 -18.65 8.59
CA HIS A 14 7.65 -19.78 9.51
C HIS A 14 9.03 -19.91 10.16
N ALA A 15 10.09 -19.63 9.43
CA ALA A 15 11.44 -19.74 9.94
C ALA A 15 11.73 -18.71 11.03
N ASN A 16 11.27 -17.46 10.86
CA ASN A 16 11.53 -16.43 11.84
C ASN A 16 10.94 -16.73 13.22
N ARG A 17 9.83 -17.47 13.28
CA ARG A 17 9.26 -17.93 14.54
C ARG A 17 10.15 -18.96 15.23
N ALA A 18 10.79 -19.82 14.43
CA ALA A 18 11.62 -20.91 14.94
C ALA A 18 12.91 -20.38 15.57
N TRP A 19 13.64 -19.50 14.88
CA TRP A 19 14.93 -19.05 15.35
C TRP A 19 14.84 -18.09 16.54
N HIS A 20 13.81 -17.22 16.61
CA HIS A 20 13.66 -16.35 17.76
C HIS A 20 13.25 -17.13 19.02
N PHE A 21 12.36 -18.12 18.91
CA PHE A 21 12.08 -19.02 20.03
C PHE A 21 13.31 -19.84 20.41
N LEU A 22 14.14 -20.23 19.45
CA LEU A 22 15.41 -20.89 19.75
C LEU A 22 16.31 -20.01 20.61
N GLY A 23 16.36 -18.71 20.31
CA GLY A 23 17.12 -17.74 21.09
C GLY A 23 16.58 -17.58 22.52
N GLU A 24 15.26 -17.48 22.68
CA GLU A 24 14.62 -17.41 23.98
C GLU A 24 14.92 -18.66 24.84
N ILE A 25 14.82 -19.84 24.22
CA ILE A 25 15.16 -21.13 24.88
C ILE A 25 16.65 -21.14 25.23
N GLY A 26 17.53 -20.71 24.31
CA GLY A 26 18.97 -20.63 24.57
C GLY A 26 19.32 -19.74 25.76
N VAL A 27 18.72 -18.56 25.85
CA VAL A 27 18.93 -17.67 27.01
C VAL A 27 18.35 -18.28 28.30
N THR A 28 17.17 -18.92 28.22
CA THR A 28 16.52 -19.50 29.39
C THR A 28 17.32 -20.63 30.03
N PHE A 29 17.97 -21.46 29.21
CA PHE A 29 18.72 -22.64 29.65
C PHE A 29 20.25 -22.43 29.61
N LEU A 30 20.69 -21.17 29.55
CA LEU A 30 22.10 -20.84 29.49
C LEU A 30 22.84 -21.35 30.76
N GLY A 31 23.88 -22.14 30.55
CA GLY A 31 24.64 -22.82 31.61
C GLY A 31 24.00 -24.07 32.19
N GLU A 32 22.78 -24.44 31.84
CA GLU A 32 22.08 -25.64 32.30
C GLU A 32 22.00 -26.72 31.22
N VAL A 33 21.92 -26.33 29.94
CA VAL A 33 21.78 -27.24 28.82
C VAL A 33 22.94 -27.00 27.84
N GLU A 34 23.65 -28.11 27.48
CA GLU A 34 24.72 -28.06 26.48
C GLU A 34 24.23 -27.52 25.14
N GLY A 35 24.93 -26.51 24.57
CA GLY A 35 24.59 -25.86 23.32
C GLY A 35 23.57 -24.71 23.45
N ALA A 36 23.08 -24.40 24.65
CA ALA A 36 22.14 -23.30 24.86
C ALA A 36 22.73 -21.93 24.46
N ASP A 37 24.01 -21.74 24.70
CA ASP A 37 24.78 -20.57 24.28
C ASP A 37 24.87 -20.45 22.76
N GLU A 38 25.09 -21.55 22.04
CA GLU A 38 25.09 -21.58 20.57
C GLU A 38 23.71 -21.21 20.01
N TRP A 39 22.61 -21.67 20.63
CA TRP A 39 21.25 -21.34 20.21
C TRP A 39 20.93 -19.87 20.38
N ALA A 40 21.29 -19.31 21.52
CA ALA A 40 21.09 -17.88 21.79
C ALA A 40 21.90 -17.02 20.81
N TRP A 41 23.17 -17.38 20.60
CA TRP A 41 24.08 -16.68 19.71
C TRP A 41 23.67 -16.77 18.25
N PHE A 42 23.23 -17.95 17.79
CA PHE A 42 22.68 -18.13 16.45
C PHE A 42 21.47 -17.21 16.20
N ALA A 43 20.53 -17.18 17.13
CA ALA A 43 19.34 -16.34 17.01
C ALA A 43 19.69 -14.85 16.99
N ALA A 44 20.63 -14.41 17.85
CA ALA A 44 21.12 -13.01 17.86
C ALA A 44 21.77 -12.65 16.53
N ASN A 45 22.63 -13.51 15.98
CA ASN A 45 23.29 -13.28 14.70
C ASN A 45 22.30 -13.20 13.54
N VAL A 46 21.33 -14.12 13.47
CA VAL A 46 20.28 -14.08 12.43
C VAL A 46 19.50 -12.77 12.53
N PHE A 47 19.13 -12.35 13.74
CA PHE A 47 18.41 -11.10 13.95
C PHE A 47 19.23 -9.88 13.52
N MET A 48 20.44 -9.75 14.01
CA MET A 48 21.28 -8.58 13.75
C MET A 48 21.67 -8.45 12.27
N ASN A 49 21.88 -9.56 11.56
CA ASN A 49 22.37 -9.53 10.18
C ASN A 49 21.28 -9.65 9.12
N ALA A 50 20.13 -10.24 9.43
CA ALA A 50 19.13 -10.57 8.43
C ALA A 50 17.77 -9.86 8.62
N TYR A 51 17.46 -9.44 9.83
CA TYR A 51 16.13 -8.92 10.11
C TYR A 51 16.12 -7.42 10.36
N PRO A 52 14.98 -6.80 10.01
CA PRO A 52 13.83 -7.37 9.30
C PRO A 52 14.09 -7.49 7.79
N VAL A 53 13.50 -8.51 7.12
CA VAL A 53 13.81 -8.89 5.71
C VAL A 53 12.85 -8.37 4.65
N TRP A 54 11.63 -8.00 5.04
CA TRP A 54 10.58 -7.52 4.13
C TRP A 54 10.45 -6.01 4.16
N ASN A 55 11.56 -5.34 4.31
CA ASN A 55 11.67 -3.89 4.47
C ASN A 55 12.93 -3.34 3.83
N ASP A 56 13.09 -2.05 4.00
CA ASP A 56 14.34 -1.30 3.90
C ASP A 56 14.41 -0.35 5.10
N ASP A 57 15.50 0.38 5.27
CA ASP A 57 15.75 1.33 6.38
C ASP A 57 14.76 2.52 6.42
N ASP A 58 13.80 2.56 5.50
CA ASP A 58 12.71 3.55 5.47
C ASP A 58 11.51 3.23 6.37
N GLY A 59 11.50 2.06 7.00
CA GLY A 59 10.47 1.62 7.95
C GLY A 59 9.27 0.91 7.32
N GLY A 60 9.19 0.79 5.99
CA GLY A 60 8.11 0.11 5.29
C GLY A 60 8.07 -1.41 5.53
N TRP A 61 6.97 -2.07 5.11
CA TRP A 61 6.83 -3.52 5.20
C TRP A 61 6.12 -4.11 3.98
N HIS A 62 6.83 -4.94 3.21
CA HIS A 62 6.36 -5.49 1.93
C HIS A 62 5.07 -6.31 2.02
N GLU A 63 4.90 -7.08 3.10
CA GLU A 63 3.79 -8.02 3.25
C GLU A 63 2.49 -7.39 3.78
N GLY A 64 2.51 -6.08 4.06
CA GLY A 64 1.35 -5.31 4.55
C GLY A 64 1.24 -5.26 6.07
N VAL A 65 0.33 -4.41 6.57
CA VAL A 65 0.23 -4.00 7.97
C VAL A 65 -0.03 -5.15 8.96
N ASN A 66 -0.79 -6.18 8.56
CA ASN A 66 -1.03 -7.31 9.45
C ASN A 66 0.20 -8.16 9.69
N TYR A 67 1.01 -8.34 8.65
CA TYR A 67 2.29 -9.02 8.79
C TYR A 67 3.34 -8.14 9.45
N TRP A 68 3.36 -6.83 9.16
CA TRP A 68 4.16 -5.86 9.90
C TRP A 68 3.89 -6.00 11.41
N GLY A 69 2.65 -5.88 11.87
CA GLY A 69 2.30 -6.02 13.29
C GLY A 69 2.70 -7.37 13.88
N SER A 70 2.37 -8.47 13.17
CA SER A 70 2.68 -9.83 13.63
C SER A 70 4.18 -10.14 13.72
N TYR A 71 4.98 -9.62 12.79
CA TYR A 71 6.44 -9.84 12.78
C TYR A 71 7.13 -8.94 13.77
N GLN A 72 6.81 -7.64 13.75
CA GLN A 72 7.46 -6.67 14.63
C GLN A 72 7.19 -6.97 16.11
N ARG A 73 6.00 -7.48 16.45
CA ARG A 73 5.71 -7.96 17.79
C ARG A 73 6.74 -8.99 18.28
N ARG A 74 7.09 -9.97 17.45
CA ARG A 74 8.07 -11.00 17.82
C ARG A 74 9.48 -10.48 17.85
N PHE A 75 9.79 -9.57 16.94
CA PHE A 75 11.11 -8.94 16.90
C PHE A 75 11.34 -8.06 18.12
N THR A 76 10.34 -7.31 18.56
CA THR A 76 10.46 -6.53 19.79
C THR A 76 10.67 -7.42 21.01
N TRP A 77 10.01 -8.58 21.08
CA TRP A 77 10.24 -9.53 22.17
C TRP A 77 11.68 -10.02 22.22
N TRP A 78 12.21 -10.45 21.10
CA TRP A 78 13.59 -10.91 21.05
C TRP A 78 14.59 -9.76 21.27
N ALA A 79 14.31 -8.57 20.76
CA ALA A 79 15.11 -7.38 20.99
C ALA A 79 15.19 -7.02 22.50
N ASP A 80 14.06 -7.09 23.20
CA ASP A 80 14.00 -6.84 24.66
C ASP A 80 14.82 -7.88 25.44
N ILE A 81 14.72 -9.16 25.06
CA ILE A 81 15.48 -10.24 25.70
C ILE A 81 16.98 -10.11 25.41
N MET A 82 17.37 -9.82 24.16
CA MET A 82 18.78 -9.59 23.79
C MET A 82 19.36 -8.43 24.60
N LYS A 83 18.63 -7.34 24.74
CA LYS A 83 19.08 -6.17 25.51
C LYS A 83 19.27 -6.53 26.99
N ALA A 84 18.31 -7.22 27.60
CA ALA A 84 18.36 -7.57 29.01
C ALA A 84 19.39 -8.65 29.35
N ALA A 85 19.51 -9.70 28.52
CA ALA A 85 20.33 -10.87 28.80
C ALA A 85 21.73 -10.83 28.18
N MET A 86 21.89 -10.13 27.04
CA MET A 86 23.12 -10.13 26.25
C MET A 86 23.75 -8.73 26.13
N GLY A 87 23.08 -7.67 26.58
CA GLY A 87 23.55 -6.28 26.43
C GLY A 87 23.55 -5.78 24.99
N ILE A 88 22.80 -6.44 24.08
CA ILE A 88 22.72 -6.08 22.66
C ILE A 88 21.43 -5.29 22.43
N ASP A 89 21.54 -4.00 22.11
CA ASP A 89 20.38 -3.15 21.79
C ASP A 89 20.04 -3.24 20.29
N ALA A 90 19.07 -4.07 19.96
CA ALA A 90 18.63 -4.24 18.58
C ALA A 90 17.73 -3.11 18.08
N PHE A 91 17.23 -2.23 18.96
CA PHE A 91 16.47 -1.04 18.55
C PHE A 91 17.35 0.05 17.93
N GLU A 92 18.68 -0.04 18.08
CA GLU A 92 19.64 0.81 17.36
C GLU A 92 19.74 0.50 15.86
N LYS A 93 19.11 -0.60 15.37
CA LYS A 93 19.09 -0.87 13.92
C LYS A 93 18.33 0.25 13.18
N PRO A 94 18.82 0.72 12.01
CA PRO A 94 18.26 1.85 11.26
C PRO A 94 16.76 1.74 11.02
N TYR A 95 16.26 0.53 10.73
CA TYR A 95 14.84 0.26 10.54
C TYR A 95 13.96 0.75 11.70
N TYR A 96 14.36 0.47 12.94
CA TYR A 96 13.53 0.79 14.12
C TYR A 96 13.38 2.29 14.38
N SER A 97 14.31 3.10 13.88
CA SER A 97 14.20 4.57 13.94
C SER A 97 13.09 5.14 13.05
N LYS A 98 12.51 4.32 12.15
CA LYS A 98 11.48 4.70 11.17
C LYS A 98 10.30 3.74 11.12
N ALA A 99 10.31 2.66 11.89
CA ALA A 99 9.32 1.58 11.81
C ALA A 99 7.88 2.03 12.06
N GLY A 100 7.67 3.02 12.93
CA GLY A 100 6.34 3.56 13.24
C GLY A 100 5.74 4.44 12.16
N ASP A 101 6.55 4.99 11.25
CA ASP A 101 6.06 5.81 10.14
C ASP A 101 5.11 4.99 9.24
N TYR A 102 5.37 3.70 9.08
CA TYR A 102 4.52 2.83 8.26
C TYR A 102 3.06 2.84 8.73
N ALA A 103 2.82 2.78 10.03
CA ALA A 103 1.47 2.84 10.59
C ALA A 103 0.81 4.21 10.40
N ILE A 104 1.55 5.30 10.63
CA ILE A 104 1.01 6.67 10.54
C ILE A 104 0.55 6.99 9.12
N TYR A 105 1.36 6.67 8.09
CA TYR A 105 1.05 7.01 6.71
C TYR A 105 0.03 6.06 6.07
N LEU A 106 0.03 4.78 6.46
CA LEU A 106 -0.90 3.78 5.93
C LEU A 106 -2.27 3.83 6.62
N GLN A 107 -2.31 4.11 7.90
CA GLN A 107 -3.53 4.05 8.70
C GLN A 107 -3.66 5.26 9.63
N PRO A 108 -3.84 6.49 9.10
CA PRO A 108 -4.27 7.61 9.92
C PRO A 108 -5.43 7.21 10.84
N PRO A 109 -5.57 7.77 12.05
CA PRO A 109 -6.62 7.41 12.98
C PRO A 109 -8.01 7.36 12.33
N GLY A 110 -8.77 6.29 12.56
CA GLY A 110 -10.08 6.08 11.93
C GLY A 110 -10.08 5.31 10.60
N THR A 111 -8.93 5.07 9.98
CA THR A 111 -8.83 4.34 8.70
C THR A 111 -9.41 2.93 8.80
N LYS A 112 -10.30 2.55 7.88
CA LYS A 112 -10.98 1.24 7.83
C LYS A 112 -10.26 0.18 7.01
N GLY A 113 -9.20 0.52 6.32
CA GLY A 113 -8.44 -0.36 5.45
C GLY A 113 -6.98 -0.51 5.86
N GLY A 114 -6.28 -1.48 5.30
CA GLY A 114 -4.88 -1.80 5.63
C GLY A 114 -3.94 -1.84 4.42
N GLY A 115 -4.30 -1.22 3.31
CA GLY A 115 -3.45 -1.18 2.12
C GLY A 115 -3.27 -2.51 1.41
N PHE A 116 -2.08 -2.70 0.84
CA PHE A 116 -1.68 -3.94 0.17
C PHE A 116 -1.17 -4.99 1.17
N GLY A 117 -1.06 -6.24 0.72
CA GLY A 117 -0.61 -7.37 1.50
C GLY A 117 -1.75 -8.30 1.93
N ASP A 118 -1.43 -9.36 2.67
CA ASP A 118 -2.41 -10.34 3.09
C ASP A 118 -3.13 -9.92 4.38
N LEU A 119 -4.40 -10.26 4.50
CA LEU A 119 -5.27 -9.96 5.65
C LEU A 119 -5.49 -8.45 5.91
N THR A 120 -5.26 -7.59 4.94
CA THR A 120 -5.22 -6.13 5.12
C THR A 120 -6.59 -5.42 5.08
N ALA A 121 -7.69 -6.15 4.92
CA ALA A 121 -9.03 -5.57 4.92
C ALA A 121 -9.54 -5.20 6.34
N ARG A 122 -8.68 -4.64 7.18
CA ARG A 122 -9.03 -4.30 8.59
C ARG A 122 -8.45 -2.94 8.97
N ARG A 123 -9.19 -2.21 9.82
CA ARG A 123 -8.67 -1.07 10.55
C ARG A 123 -7.51 -1.48 11.48
N SER A 124 -6.76 -0.49 11.96
CA SER A 124 -5.71 -0.69 12.96
C SER A 124 -6.20 -1.56 14.12
N SER A 125 -5.38 -2.48 14.55
CA SER A 125 -5.67 -3.36 15.68
C SER A 125 -5.06 -2.79 16.96
N GLU A 126 -5.64 -3.12 18.11
CA GLU A 126 -5.08 -2.81 19.43
C GLU A 126 -3.62 -3.32 19.55
N ASP A 127 -3.34 -4.49 19.00
CA ASP A 127 -1.97 -5.04 18.91
C ASP A 127 -1.00 -4.11 18.18
N ASN A 128 -1.43 -3.47 17.09
CA ASN A 128 -0.58 -2.54 16.35
C ASN A 128 -0.36 -1.23 17.13
N VAL A 129 -1.37 -0.76 17.86
CA VAL A 129 -1.24 0.42 18.72
C VAL A 129 -0.29 0.14 19.90
N SER A 130 -0.37 -1.04 20.52
CA SER A 130 0.58 -1.48 21.55
C SER A 130 2.02 -1.56 21.02
N LEU A 131 2.20 -2.03 19.79
CA LEU A 131 3.52 -2.04 19.12
C LEU A 131 4.03 -0.62 18.89
N MET A 132 3.17 0.29 18.46
CA MET A 132 3.52 1.70 18.28
C MET A 132 3.96 2.38 19.57
N ALA A 133 3.36 2.01 20.73
CA ALA A 133 3.80 2.51 22.03
C ALA A 133 5.24 2.08 22.36
N ILE A 134 5.62 0.83 22.02
CA ILE A 134 6.99 0.36 22.17
C ILE A 134 7.93 1.15 21.27
N PHE A 135 7.59 1.30 20.00
CA PHE A 135 8.42 2.03 19.03
C PHE A 135 8.57 3.51 19.40
N ALA A 136 7.48 4.17 19.82
CA ALA A 136 7.50 5.55 20.25
C ALA A 136 8.51 5.77 21.39
N ALA A 137 8.44 4.89 22.39
CA ALA A 137 9.32 4.95 23.54
C ALA A 137 10.78 4.65 23.22
N GLN A 138 11.06 3.62 22.42
CA GLN A 138 12.43 3.22 22.04
C GLN A 138 13.10 4.26 21.13
N ALA A 139 12.36 4.82 20.16
CA ALA A 139 12.87 5.84 19.25
C ALA A 139 12.71 7.28 19.79
N GLN A 140 12.09 7.47 20.96
CA GLN A 140 11.74 8.80 21.51
C GLN A 140 10.99 9.67 20.48
N ASN A 141 10.06 9.05 19.74
CA ASN A 141 9.36 9.70 18.64
C ASN A 141 8.00 10.25 19.08
N PRO A 142 7.82 11.60 19.12
CA PRO A 142 6.60 12.24 19.60
C PRO A 142 5.39 12.01 18.67
N TYR A 143 5.58 11.83 17.36
CA TYR A 143 4.50 11.59 16.40
C TYR A 143 3.92 10.19 16.54
N TRP A 144 4.77 9.19 16.86
CA TRP A 144 4.30 7.84 17.10
C TRP A 144 3.57 7.74 18.44
N GLN A 145 3.99 8.52 19.45
CA GLN A 145 3.24 8.64 20.70
C GLN A 145 1.88 9.30 20.49
N TRP A 146 1.83 10.37 19.66
CA TRP A 146 0.55 10.98 19.29
C TRP A 146 -0.39 9.97 18.62
N TYR A 147 0.13 9.11 17.73
CA TYR A 147 -0.67 8.07 17.10
C TYR A 147 -1.29 7.11 18.13
N VAL A 148 -0.54 6.72 19.16
CA VAL A 148 -1.03 5.90 20.28
C VAL A 148 -2.14 6.63 21.04
N ASP A 149 -1.95 7.90 21.36
CA ASP A 149 -2.92 8.71 22.11
C ASP A 149 -4.20 8.93 21.30
N ALA A 150 -4.09 9.19 19.99
CA ALA A 150 -5.21 9.35 19.06
C ALA A 150 -6.06 8.07 18.90
N HIS A 151 -5.51 6.89 19.22
CA HIS A 151 -6.24 5.62 19.31
C HIS A 151 -6.77 5.31 20.71
N GLY A 152 -6.76 6.26 21.64
CA GLY A 152 -7.26 6.12 22.99
C GLY A 152 -6.22 5.67 24.02
N GLY A 153 -4.96 5.61 23.61
CA GLY A 153 -3.86 5.08 24.41
C GLY A 153 -3.91 3.56 24.53
N THR A 154 -2.80 2.97 24.89
CA THR A 154 -2.71 1.54 25.20
C THR A 154 -1.49 1.27 26.05
N GLU A 155 -1.61 0.27 26.92
CA GLU A 155 -0.44 -0.27 27.61
C GLU A 155 0.38 -1.13 26.61
N PRO A 156 1.69 -0.96 26.58
CA PRO A 156 2.57 -1.85 25.84
C PRO A 156 2.39 -3.29 26.31
N TRP A 157 2.54 -4.25 25.41
CA TRP A 157 2.39 -5.66 25.79
C TRP A 157 3.14 -6.04 27.05
N GLY A 158 2.37 -6.60 27.98
CA GLY A 158 2.84 -7.10 29.27
C GLY A 158 3.34 -8.56 29.19
N GLY A 159 3.02 -9.33 30.20
CA GLY A 159 3.51 -10.69 30.38
C GLY A 159 4.99 -10.71 30.73
N TYR A 160 5.64 -11.86 30.53
CA TYR A 160 7.06 -12.02 30.89
C TYR A 160 7.98 -11.09 30.09
N VAL A 161 7.68 -10.82 28.83
CA VAL A 161 8.46 -9.92 27.99
C VAL A 161 8.34 -8.46 28.47
N GLY A 162 7.14 -8.05 28.85
CA GLY A 162 6.92 -6.72 29.46
C GLY A 162 7.69 -6.59 30.78
N PHE A 163 7.75 -7.64 31.58
CA PHE A 163 8.55 -7.69 32.81
C PHE A 163 10.06 -7.56 32.50
N VAL A 164 10.56 -8.29 31.51
CA VAL A 164 11.98 -8.22 31.09
C VAL A 164 12.32 -6.86 30.51
N ARG A 165 11.44 -6.28 29.73
CA ARG A 165 11.62 -4.93 29.15
C ARG A 165 11.70 -3.84 30.23
N GLY A 166 10.89 -3.98 31.28
CA GLY A 166 10.75 -2.95 32.31
C GLY A 166 9.89 -1.76 31.85
N ALA A 167 9.99 -0.66 32.59
CA ALA A 167 9.27 0.57 32.27
C ALA A 167 9.85 1.23 31.02
N LEU A 168 8.96 1.58 30.07
CA LEU A 168 9.34 2.35 28.89
C LEU A 168 9.48 3.83 29.23
N PRO A 169 10.45 4.55 28.65
CA PRO A 169 10.59 5.98 28.82
C PRO A 169 9.35 6.71 28.30
N LYS A 170 8.92 7.74 29.03
CA LYS A 170 7.81 8.60 28.61
C LYS A 170 8.20 9.44 27.40
N VAL A 171 7.27 9.62 26.50
CA VAL A 171 7.41 10.49 25.31
C VAL A 171 6.23 11.47 25.30
N ASP A 172 6.52 12.75 25.12
CA ASP A 172 5.46 13.75 24.96
C ASP A 172 4.95 13.73 23.53
N ALA A 173 3.63 13.59 23.37
CA ALA A 173 2.99 13.46 22.08
C ALA A 173 3.01 14.78 21.28
N LYS A 174 3.20 14.68 19.97
CA LYS A 174 3.10 15.81 19.03
C LYS A 174 2.33 15.37 17.80
N ALA A 175 1.24 16.09 17.47
CA ALA A 175 0.48 15.83 16.24
C ALA A 175 1.34 16.07 14.98
N PRO A 176 1.21 15.23 13.93
CA PRO A 176 2.06 15.27 12.74
C PRO A 176 1.63 16.37 11.75
N THR A 177 1.41 17.60 12.25
CA THR A 177 0.97 18.74 11.43
C THR A 177 2.08 19.40 10.63
N ASP A 178 3.32 19.11 10.96
CA ASP A 178 4.54 19.62 10.34
C ASP A 178 5.29 18.55 9.51
N LEU A 179 4.73 17.35 9.42
CA LEU A 179 5.23 16.31 8.52
C LEU A 179 4.61 16.46 7.12
N PRO A 180 5.34 16.10 6.06
CA PRO A 180 4.72 15.89 4.74
C PRO A 180 3.57 14.89 4.88
N THR A 181 2.42 15.19 4.29
CA THR A 181 1.25 14.31 4.40
C THR A 181 1.40 13.02 3.60
N SER A 182 2.34 12.97 2.66
CA SER A 182 2.57 11.83 1.77
C SER A 182 4.00 11.32 1.91
N LYS A 183 4.17 9.99 1.76
CA LYS A 183 5.47 9.33 1.92
C LYS A 183 5.64 8.18 0.93
N LEU A 184 6.83 8.09 0.38
CA LEU A 184 7.33 6.93 -0.35
C LEU A 184 8.17 6.05 0.58
N PHE A 185 7.77 4.80 0.73
CA PHE A 185 8.60 3.72 1.25
C PHE A 185 9.27 3.03 0.07
N ARG A 186 10.43 3.57 -0.32
CA ARG A 186 11.12 3.19 -1.56
C ARG A 186 11.55 1.73 -1.55
N GLY A 187 12.07 1.26 -0.42
CA GLY A 187 12.59 -0.09 -0.29
C GLY A 187 11.53 -1.17 -0.51
N ILE A 188 10.28 -0.89 -0.18
CA ILE A 188 9.17 -1.82 -0.44
C ILE A 188 8.35 -1.46 -1.67
N GLY A 189 8.61 -0.32 -2.31
CA GLY A 189 7.88 0.17 -3.47
C GLY A 189 6.42 0.46 -3.18
N GLN A 190 6.13 1.21 -2.11
CA GLN A 190 4.78 1.67 -1.76
C GLN A 190 4.78 3.16 -1.44
N ALA A 191 3.85 3.89 -2.04
CA ALA A 191 3.62 5.30 -1.77
C ALA A 191 2.22 5.49 -1.17
N TYR A 192 2.15 6.34 -0.15
CA TYR A 192 0.93 6.74 0.54
C TYR A 192 0.77 8.24 0.37
N LEU A 193 -0.25 8.64 -0.39
CA LEU A 193 -0.55 10.03 -0.71
C LEU A 193 -1.79 10.42 0.09
N ASN A 194 -1.61 11.31 1.06
CA ASN A 194 -2.66 11.71 2.00
C ASN A 194 -2.93 13.22 1.92
N THR A 195 -4.15 13.63 2.21
CA THR A 195 -4.48 15.04 2.45
C THR A 195 -4.18 15.45 3.88
N THR A 196 -4.30 14.53 4.82
CA THR A 196 -3.96 14.72 6.23
C THR A 196 -3.55 13.40 6.87
N LEU A 197 -2.75 13.46 7.94
CA LEU A 197 -2.39 12.31 8.78
C LEU A 197 -3.17 12.28 10.09
N LEU A 198 -4.02 13.28 10.35
CA LEU A 198 -4.64 13.49 11.66
C LEU A 198 -5.87 12.62 11.87
N ASP A 199 -6.69 12.46 10.84
CA ASP A 199 -7.96 11.78 10.93
C ASP A 199 -8.39 11.25 9.56
N ALA A 200 -8.85 10.02 9.51
CA ALA A 200 -9.35 9.42 8.28
C ALA A 200 -10.66 10.04 7.78
N ASP A 201 -11.49 10.61 8.67
CA ASP A 201 -12.78 11.21 8.29
C ASP A 201 -12.60 12.50 7.46
N ASP A 202 -11.44 13.14 7.55
CA ASP A 202 -11.06 14.31 6.74
C ASP A 202 -9.98 13.97 5.70
N ASN A 203 -9.52 12.74 5.65
CA ASN A 203 -8.48 12.31 4.73
C ASN A 203 -9.02 11.80 3.40
N VAL A 204 -8.27 12.08 2.34
CA VAL A 204 -8.30 11.34 1.07
C VAL A 204 -6.94 10.70 0.91
N GLU A 205 -6.93 9.39 0.78
CA GLU A 205 -5.73 8.57 0.70
C GLU A 205 -5.67 7.80 -0.61
N VAL A 206 -4.58 7.98 -1.35
CA VAL A 206 -4.23 7.14 -2.51
C VAL A 206 -3.03 6.29 -2.14
N ILE A 207 -3.21 4.97 -2.18
CA ILE A 207 -2.13 4.02 -1.95
C ILE A 207 -1.67 3.47 -3.28
N PHE A 208 -0.37 3.53 -3.57
CA PHE A 208 0.21 3.00 -4.80
C PHE A 208 1.30 1.99 -4.49
N LYS A 209 1.38 0.92 -5.30
CA LYS A 209 2.40 -0.12 -5.14
C LYS A 209 3.05 -0.51 -6.46
N SER A 210 4.38 -0.48 -6.47
CA SER A 210 5.24 -1.08 -7.49
C SER A 210 6.54 -1.55 -6.82
N SER A 211 6.59 -2.82 -6.45
CA SER A 211 7.54 -3.34 -5.45
C SER A 211 8.75 -4.03 -6.06
N PRO A 212 9.99 -3.72 -5.60
CA PRO A 212 11.21 -4.41 -6.01
C PRO A 212 11.28 -5.85 -5.48
N PHE A 213 10.49 -6.21 -4.46
CA PHE A 213 10.37 -7.59 -3.98
C PHE A 213 9.59 -8.51 -4.92
N GLY A 214 9.12 -8.01 -6.05
CA GLY A 214 8.30 -8.76 -6.98
C GLY A 214 6.91 -9.09 -6.43
N THR A 215 6.35 -10.21 -6.89
CA THR A 215 5.07 -10.74 -6.41
C THR A 215 5.27 -11.79 -5.31
N TRP A 216 6.45 -11.81 -4.69
CA TRP A 216 6.87 -12.81 -3.72
C TRP A 216 6.17 -12.67 -2.38
N SER A 217 6.14 -13.77 -1.61
CA SER A 217 5.53 -13.85 -0.28
C SER A 217 4.07 -13.39 -0.27
N HIS A 218 3.69 -12.48 0.64
CA HIS A 218 2.34 -11.91 0.77
C HIS A 218 2.16 -10.62 -0.04
N GLY A 219 3.10 -10.29 -0.93
CA GLY A 219 3.06 -9.11 -1.79
C GLY A 219 2.05 -9.20 -2.94
N TYR A 220 1.83 -10.42 -3.45
CA TYR A 220 0.91 -10.76 -4.54
C TYR A 220 1.13 -10.01 -5.86
N GLU A 221 0.33 -10.33 -6.87
CA GLU A 221 0.41 -9.82 -8.24
C GLU A 221 -0.23 -8.43 -8.35
N SER A 222 0.33 -7.46 -7.65
CA SER A 222 -0.23 -6.10 -7.47
C SER A 222 0.73 -4.98 -7.86
N GLN A 223 1.63 -5.23 -8.81
CA GLN A 223 2.50 -4.18 -9.33
C GLN A 223 1.70 -3.13 -10.10
N ASN A 224 2.05 -1.87 -9.92
CA ASN A 224 1.32 -0.72 -10.43
C ASN A 224 -0.18 -0.72 -10.06
N ALA A 225 -0.55 -1.29 -8.92
CA ALA A 225 -1.90 -1.22 -8.40
C ALA A 225 -2.07 0.01 -7.49
N PHE A 226 -3.30 0.52 -7.42
CA PHE A 226 -3.66 1.60 -6.51
C PHE A 226 -4.90 1.25 -5.69
N LEU A 227 -5.08 1.94 -4.55
CA LEU A 227 -6.30 1.94 -3.75
C LEU A 227 -6.69 3.40 -3.50
N LEU A 228 -7.99 3.64 -3.26
CA LEU A 228 -8.51 4.95 -2.90
C LEU A 228 -9.43 4.81 -1.69
N TYR A 229 -9.06 5.48 -0.60
CA TYR A 229 -9.89 5.65 0.59
C TYR A 229 -10.20 7.14 0.76
N ALA A 230 -11.35 7.47 1.27
CA ALA A 230 -11.69 8.86 1.52
C ALA A 230 -12.72 8.97 2.64
N PHE A 231 -12.59 9.97 3.48
CA PHE A 231 -13.56 10.31 4.52
C PHE A 231 -13.93 9.12 5.41
N GLY A 232 -12.92 8.36 5.83
CA GLY A 232 -13.06 7.18 6.66
C GLY A 232 -13.58 5.93 5.95
N GLU A 233 -13.86 6.00 4.63
CA GLU A 233 -14.43 4.89 3.87
C GLU A 233 -13.50 4.38 2.77
N ARG A 234 -13.64 3.10 2.44
CA ARG A 234 -12.92 2.46 1.33
C ARG A 234 -13.74 2.60 0.06
N LEU A 235 -13.20 3.22 -0.99
CA LEU A 235 -13.90 3.44 -2.26
C LEU A 235 -13.41 2.49 -3.35
N PHE A 236 -12.10 2.51 -3.66
CA PHE A 236 -11.51 1.55 -4.58
C PHE A 236 -10.52 0.66 -3.82
N ILE A 237 -10.79 -0.63 -3.84
CA ILE A 237 -10.20 -1.60 -2.91
C ILE A 237 -9.45 -2.71 -3.65
N ARG A 238 -8.67 -3.44 -2.90
CA ARG A 238 -8.28 -4.79 -3.23
C ARG A 238 -9.37 -5.75 -2.74
N THR A 239 -9.73 -6.74 -3.56
CA THR A 239 -10.84 -7.65 -3.30
C THR A 239 -10.41 -9.03 -2.80
N GLY A 240 -11.37 -9.74 -2.23
CA GLY A 240 -11.20 -11.07 -1.67
C GLY A 240 -10.85 -11.07 -0.19
N ARG A 241 -11.23 -12.14 0.48
CA ARG A 241 -10.89 -12.39 1.88
C ARG A 241 -10.30 -13.77 2.05
N ARG A 242 -9.10 -13.85 2.60
CA ARG A 242 -8.46 -15.12 2.90
C ARG A 242 -9.31 -15.95 3.86
N ASP A 243 -9.87 -17.04 3.36
CA ASP A 243 -10.62 -18.05 4.13
C ASP A 243 -9.68 -19.09 4.73
N SER A 244 -8.60 -19.42 4.01
CA SER A 244 -7.49 -20.26 4.45
C SER A 244 -6.26 -19.97 3.56
N TYR A 245 -5.06 -20.02 4.12
CA TYR A 245 -3.84 -19.91 3.31
C TYR A 245 -3.75 -21.04 2.29
N GLY A 246 -3.53 -20.69 1.02
CA GLY A 246 -3.42 -21.66 -0.05
C GLY A 246 -4.74 -22.30 -0.49
N SER A 247 -5.91 -21.81 -0.04
CA SER A 247 -7.20 -22.22 -0.61
C SER A 247 -7.31 -21.81 -2.08
N GLU A 248 -8.28 -22.37 -2.79
CA GLU A 248 -8.49 -22.03 -4.21
C GLU A 248 -8.85 -20.54 -4.37
N HIS A 249 -9.72 -19.99 -3.53
CA HIS A 249 -10.01 -18.55 -3.54
C HIS A 249 -8.75 -17.71 -3.29
N HIS A 250 -7.92 -18.13 -2.35
CA HIS A 250 -6.67 -17.43 -2.04
C HIS A 250 -5.71 -17.44 -3.24
N LYS A 251 -5.51 -18.62 -3.87
CA LYS A 251 -4.59 -18.80 -5.00
C LYS A 251 -5.12 -18.22 -6.31
N GLN A 252 -6.38 -18.50 -6.64
CA GLN A 252 -6.95 -18.22 -7.96
C GLN A 252 -7.62 -16.85 -8.06
N TRP A 253 -7.84 -16.17 -6.91
CA TRP A 253 -8.39 -14.83 -6.89
C TRP A 253 -7.45 -13.83 -6.20
N MET A 254 -7.21 -14.00 -4.90
CA MET A 254 -6.53 -12.98 -4.11
C MET A 254 -5.08 -12.70 -4.54
N TRP A 255 -4.39 -13.70 -5.05
CA TRP A 255 -3.03 -13.51 -5.56
C TRP A 255 -3.00 -12.82 -6.91
N HIS A 256 -4.07 -12.94 -7.70
CA HIS A 256 -4.13 -12.48 -9.08
C HIS A 256 -4.32 -10.97 -9.21
N THR A 257 -3.72 -10.38 -10.25
CA THR A 257 -3.91 -8.97 -10.65
C THR A 257 -5.40 -8.62 -10.89
N LYS A 258 -6.23 -9.61 -11.24
CA LYS A 258 -7.68 -9.40 -11.39
C LYS A 258 -8.41 -9.07 -10.10
N SER A 259 -7.76 -9.16 -8.93
CA SER A 259 -8.31 -8.81 -7.62
C SER A 259 -7.95 -7.40 -7.16
N VAL A 260 -7.17 -6.66 -7.93
CA VAL A 260 -6.66 -5.32 -7.58
C VAL A 260 -6.87 -4.31 -8.71
N ASN A 261 -6.81 -3.02 -8.41
CA ASN A 261 -6.96 -1.94 -9.38
C ASN A 261 -5.67 -1.76 -10.19
N SER A 262 -5.46 -2.64 -11.16
CA SER A 262 -4.30 -2.65 -12.07
C SER A 262 -4.73 -3.16 -13.45
N ILE A 263 -3.79 -3.62 -14.27
CA ILE A 263 -4.03 -4.05 -15.64
C ILE A 263 -3.94 -5.58 -15.74
N THR A 264 -4.89 -6.22 -16.41
CA THR A 264 -4.74 -7.59 -16.95
C THR A 264 -4.59 -7.52 -18.47
N VAL A 265 -3.94 -8.53 -19.06
CA VAL A 265 -3.62 -8.61 -20.49
C VAL A 265 -4.19 -9.91 -21.04
N ASP A 266 -5.14 -9.83 -21.97
CA ASP A 266 -5.92 -11.00 -22.46
C ASP A 266 -6.46 -11.86 -21.28
N GLY A 267 -6.96 -11.23 -20.20
CA GLY A 267 -7.44 -11.87 -18.98
C GLY A 267 -6.35 -12.42 -18.04
N GLN A 268 -5.07 -12.31 -18.40
CA GLN A 268 -3.96 -12.88 -17.65
C GLN A 268 -3.40 -11.89 -16.63
N SER A 269 -3.03 -12.42 -15.47
CA SER A 269 -2.37 -11.70 -14.39
C SER A 269 -0.87 -11.53 -14.61
N GLN A 270 -0.23 -10.78 -13.72
CA GLN A 270 1.23 -10.78 -13.54
C GLN A 270 1.76 -12.17 -13.18
N VAL A 271 3.06 -12.38 -13.24
CA VAL A 271 3.68 -13.65 -12.84
C VAL A 271 3.57 -13.83 -11.33
N GLY A 272 2.93 -14.89 -10.89
CA GLY A 272 2.66 -15.16 -9.50
C GLY A 272 3.87 -15.68 -8.72
N HIS A 273 3.96 -15.30 -7.43
CA HIS A 273 4.98 -15.77 -6.47
C HIS A 273 6.42 -15.74 -7.00
N SER A 274 6.78 -14.71 -7.73
CA SER A 274 8.07 -14.55 -8.37
C SER A 274 8.84 -13.34 -7.82
N GLN A 275 10.10 -13.56 -7.50
CA GLN A 275 11.03 -12.47 -7.17
C GLN A 275 11.47 -11.68 -8.39
N THR A 276 11.29 -12.22 -9.59
CA THR A 276 11.64 -11.56 -10.85
C THR A 276 10.49 -10.75 -11.45
N ALA A 277 9.26 -10.97 -10.98
CA ALA A 277 8.09 -10.20 -11.40
C ALA A 277 8.04 -8.85 -10.65
N LYS A 278 9.07 -8.05 -10.85
CA LYS A 278 9.31 -6.80 -10.12
C LYS A 278 8.50 -5.65 -10.69
N GLY A 279 8.26 -4.68 -9.84
CA GLY A 279 7.94 -3.31 -10.19
C GLY A 279 8.90 -2.37 -9.46
N GLU A 280 8.91 -1.12 -9.85
CA GLU A 280 9.71 -0.08 -9.23
C GLU A 280 8.93 1.23 -9.22
N ILE A 281 9.01 1.99 -8.13
CA ILE A 281 8.61 3.39 -8.12
C ILE A 281 9.81 4.21 -8.56
N THR A 282 9.72 4.72 -9.79
CA THR A 282 10.82 5.39 -10.49
C THR A 282 10.88 6.87 -10.21
N ASP A 283 9.75 7.47 -9.79
CA ASP A 283 9.67 8.91 -9.51
C ASP A 283 8.62 9.20 -8.44
N PHE A 284 8.88 10.21 -7.59
CA PHE A 284 8.00 10.61 -6.51
C PHE A 284 8.22 12.08 -6.14
N HIS A 285 7.12 12.83 -6.03
CA HIS A 285 7.11 14.20 -5.54
C HIS A 285 5.95 14.38 -4.57
N THR A 286 6.14 15.18 -3.54
CA THR A 286 5.09 15.58 -2.60
C THR A 286 5.18 17.06 -2.25
N SER A 287 4.02 17.69 -2.16
CA SER A 287 3.85 19.06 -1.68
C SER A 287 2.50 19.19 -0.97
N ASP A 288 2.21 20.36 -0.44
CA ASP A 288 0.92 20.63 0.22
C ASP A 288 -0.27 20.49 -0.74
N LEU A 289 -0.06 20.71 -2.03
CA LEU A 289 -1.12 20.78 -3.02
C LEU A 289 -1.08 19.66 -4.06
N ILE A 290 0.09 19.19 -4.45
CA ILE A 290 0.26 18.21 -5.53
C ILE A 290 1.23 17.12 -5.10
N ASP A 291 0.78 15.87 -5.19
CA ASP A 291 1.65 14.71 -5.12
C ASP A 291 1.75 14.04 -6.49
N TYR A 292 2.89 13.45 -6.75
CA TYR A 292 3.14 12.65 -7.94
C TYR A 292 3.86 11.35 -7.58
N VAL A 293 3.45 10.26 -8.22
CA VAL A 293 4.18 8.99 -8.17
C VAL A 293 4.15 8.30 -9.53
N GLN A 294 5.29 7.73 -9.93
CA GLN A 294 5.41 6.91 -11.13
C GLN A 294 5.95 5.53 -10.79
N GLY A 295 5.29 4.51 -11.31
CA GLY A 295 5.76 3.13 -11.24
C GLY A 295 5.95 2.51 -12.61
N GLU A 296 6.94 1.62 -12.73
CA GLU A 296 7.18 0.76 -13.88
C GLU A 296 7.01 -0.71 -13.48
N ALA A 297 6.24 -1.47 -14.27
CA ALA A 297 5.90 -2.85 -13.93
C ALA A 297 5.84 -3.79 -15.16
N GLY A 298 6.49 -3.45 -16.28
CA GLY A 298 6.53 -4.30 -17.48
C GLY A 298 7.06 -5.70 -17.19
N ASP A 299 8.13 -5.80 -16.42
CA ASP A 299 8.79 -7.07 -16.04
C ASP A 299 7.87 -8.01 -15.26
N ALA A 300 6.89 -7.47 -14.52
CA ALA A 300 5.95 -8.29 -13.76
C ALA A 300 5.07 -9.18 -14.63
N TYR A 301 4.97 -8.89 -15.92
CA TYR A 301 4.09 -9.61 -16.84
C TYR A 301 4.76 -10.78 -17.57
N GLY A 302 6.04 -11.05 -17.32
CA GLY A 302 6.75 -12.21 -17.89
C GLY A 302 6.75 -12.20 -19.43
N GLY A 303 7.03 -11.05 -20.04
CA GLY A 303 7.10 -10.84 -21.48
C GLY A 303 5.75 -10.63 -22.20
N ARG A 304 4.63 -10.58 -21.45
CA ARG A 304 3.33 -10.18 -22.04
C ARG A 304 3.22 -8.67 -22.23
N LEU A 305 3.95 -7.90 -21.48
CA LEU A 305 4.16 -6.46 -21.69
C LEU A 305 5.65 -6.19 -21.82
N ASN A 306 6.00 -5.27 -22.71
CA ASN A 306 7.33 -4.64 -22.80
C ASN A 306 7.42 -3.44 -21.87
N ARG A 307 6.25 -2.81 -21.61
CA ARG A 307 6.15 -1.61 -20.80
C ARG A 307 4.80 -1.55 -20.09
N PHE A 308 4.82 -1.18 -18.82
CA PHE A 308 3.66 -0.69 -18.09
C PHE A 308 4.10 0.41 -17.12
N THR A 309 4.03 1.63 -17.60
CA THR A 309 4.27 2.83 -16.77
C THR A 309 2.94 3.37 -16.29
N ARG A 310 2.73 3.47 -14.98
CA ARG A 310 1.59 4.16 -14.37
C ARG A 310 2.08 5.41 -13.65
N ARG A 311 1.42 6.54 -13.95
CA ARG A 311 1.66 7.83 -13.30
C ARG A 311 0.39 8.24 -12.59
N ILE A 312 0.52 8.67 -11.35
CA ILE A 312 -0.59 9.20 -10.55
C ILE A 312 -0.21 10.61 -10.13
N VAL A 313 -1.06 11.57 -10.46
CA VAL A 313 -0.99 12.94 -9.95
C VAL A 313 -2.18 13.15 -9.04
N PHE A 314 -1.92 13.42 -7.77
CA PHE A 314 -2.96 13.75 -6.81
C PHE A 314 -2.93 15.25 -6.53
N VAL A 315 -3.89 15.96 -7.09
CA VAL A 315 -4.16 17.36 -6.72
C VAL A 315 -5.10 17.34 -5.53
N LYS A 316 -4.55 17.66 -4.38
CA LYS A 316 -5.28 17.66 -3.10
C LYS A 316 -6.35 18.75 -3.07
N PRO A 317 -7.55 18.49 -2.51
CA PRO A 317 -7.90 17.24 -1.83
C PRO A 317 -8.70 16.24 -2.69
N ASP A 318 -9.04 16.53 -3.94
CA ASP A 318 -10.19 15.87 -4.60
C ASP A 318 -10.00 15.48 -6.07
N VAL A 319 -8.78 15.58 -6.64
CA VAL A 319 -8.52 15.17 -8.03
C VAL A 319 -7.33 14.23 -8.11
N VAL A 320 -7.56 13.01 -8.58
CA VAL A 320 -6.52 12.02 -8.87
C VAL A 320 -6.53 11.72 -10.36
N LEU A 321 -5.48 12.12 -11.09
CA LEU A 321 -5.26 11.71 -12.46
C LEU A 321 -4.40 10.44 -12.48
N ILE A 322 -4.83 9.42 -13.24
CA ILE A 322 -4.05 8.22 -13.52
C ILE A 322 -3.77 8.17 -15.02
N TYR A 323 -2.50 8.11 -15.36
CA TYR A 323 -2.02 8.08 -16.75
C TYR A 323 -1.14 6.85 -16.95
N ASP A 324 -1.66 5.87 -17.73
CA ASP A 324 -0.98 4.62 -18.02
C ASP A 324 -0.47 4.60 -19.46
N THR A 325 0.76 4.17 -19.64
CA THR A 325 1.35 3.84 -20.94
C THR A 325 1.66 2.34 -20.96
N LEU A 326 1.11 1.63 -21.94
CA LEU A 326 1.20 0.18 -22.07
C LEU A 326 1.71 -0.21 -23.45
N GLU A 327 2.70 -1.10 -23.50
CA GLU A 327 3.23 -1.68 -24.73
C GLU A 327 3.37 -3.21 -24.58
N ALA A 328 2.91 -3.94 -25.58
CA ALA A 328 2.97 -5.39 -25.64
C ALA A 328 3.71 -5.84 -26.91
N PRO A 329 4.40 -6.99 -26.92
CA PRO A 329 5.13 -7.51 -28.09
C PRO A 329 4.20 -7.94 -29.24
N LYS A 330 2.92 -8.11 -28.96
CA LYS A 330 1.88 -8.49 -29.93
C LYS A 330 0.57 -7.79 -29.61
N LYS A 331 -0.40 -7.85 -30.52
CA LYS A 331 -1.73 -7.30 -30.29
C LYS A 331 -2.48 -8.10 -29.22
N VAL A 332 -2.89 -7.42 -28.15
CA VAL A 332 -3.60 -7.97 -26.97
C VAL A 332 -4.79 -7.09 -26.62
N THR A 333 -5.67 -7.60 -25.77
CA THR A 333 -6.68 -6.80 -25.05
C THR A 333 -6.06 -6.33 -23.75
N PHE A 334 -6.13 -5.03 -23.48
CA PHE A 334 -5.75 -4.44 -22.19
C PHE A 334 -7.03 -4.24 -21.38
N GLU A 335 -7.02 -4.67 -20.11
CA GLU A 335 -8.17 -4.61 -19.24
C GLU A 335 -7.80 -3.86 -17.95
N TRP A 336 -8.34 -2.66 -17.79
CA TRP A 336 -8.19 -1.87 -16.59
C TRP A 336 -9.21 -2.36 -15.56
N ARG A 337 -8.72 -2.86 -14.41
CA ARG A 337 -9.54 -3.40 -13.33
C ARG A 337 -9.83 -2.35 -12.29
N LEU A 338 -11.08 -2.31 -11.81
CA LEU A 338 -11.54 -1.44 -10.75
C LEU A 338 -12.48 -2.19 -9.82
N HIS A 339 -12.28 -2.05 -8.52
CA HIS A 339 -13.01 -2.81 -7.52
C HIS A 339 -13.53 -1.91 -6.41
N ALA A 340 -14.75 -2.23 -5.92
CA ALA A 340 -15.37 -1.49 -4.83
C ALA A 340 -16.05 -2.44 -3.83
N PRO A 341 -16.24 -2.02 -2.57
CA PRO A 341 -16.97 -2.80 -1.57
C PRO A 341 -18.48 -2.82 -1.81
N VAL A 342 -18.98 -1.94 -2.68
CA VAL A 342 -20.40 -1.77 -3.04
C VAL A 342 -20.55 -1.66 -4.54
N GLU A 343 -21.77 -1.83 -5.05
CA GLU A 343 -22.06 -1.70 -6.47
C GLU A 343 -21.69 -0.31 -7.01
N MET A 344 -21.06 -0.30 -8.18
CA MET A 344 -20.72 0.92 -8.90
C MET A 344 -21.77 1.21 -9.95
N THR A 345 -22.24 2.45 -10.01
CA THR A 345 -23.12 2.91 -11.08
C THR A 345 -22.27 3.27 -12.31
N VAL A 346 -22.58 2.64 -13.44
CA VAL A 346 -21.90 2.91 -14.72
C VAL A 346 -22.81 3.82 -15.55
N ASN A 347 -22.35 5.04 -15.83
CA ASN A 347 -23.04 6.04 -16.63
C ASN A 347 -22.38 6.16 -18.00
N GLY A 348 -23.11 5.73 -19.04
CA GLY A 348 -22.54 5.64 -20.38
C GLY A 348 -21.43 4.59 -20.46
N GLN A 349 -20.36 4.90 -21.21
CA GLN A 349 -19.23 3.96 -21.42
C GLN A 349 -17.95 4.38 -20.69
N LYS A 350 -17.97 5.38 -19.79
CA LYS A 350 -16.74 5.91 -19.23
C LYS A 350 -16.86 6.55 -17.83
N ASP A 351 -18.05 6.81 -17.35
CA ASP A 351 -18.23 7.40 -16.02
C ASP A 351 -18.75 6.36 -15.04
N ILE A 352 -18.03 6.16 -13.96
CA ILE A 352 -18.31 5.17 -12.93
C ILE A 352 -18.41 5.90 -11.61
N ARG A 353 -19.48 5.68 -10.88
CA ARG A 353 -19.69 6.26 -9.56
C ARG A 353 -19.80 5.17 -8.50
N VAL A 354 -19.07 5.34 -7.41
CA VAL A 354 -19.19 4.53 -6.19
C VAL A 354 -19.64 5.43 -5.04
N VAL A 355 -20.52 4.92 -4.19
CA VAL A 355 -20.96 5.58 -2.95
C VAL A 355 -20.89 4.55 -1.83
N ASN A 356 -20.05 4.80 -0.85
CA ASN A 356 -19.91 3.93 0.32
C ASN A 356 -19.91 4.78 1.60
N GLY A 357 -20.95 4.64 2.42
CA GLY A 357 -21.09 5.42 3.65
C GLY A 357 -21.04 6.93 3.43
N ALA A 358 -20.13 7.60 4.12
CA ALA A 358 -19.94 9.05 4.05
C ALA A 358 -19.18 9.51 2.78
N ALA A 359 -18.60 8.59 2.03
CA ALA A 359 -17.74 8.89 0.89
C ALA A 359 -18.36 8.47 -0.44
N ALA A 360 -17.97 9.17 -1.50
CA ALA A 360 -18.23 8.84 -2.88
C ALA A 360 -17.00 9.13 -3.74
N ALA A 361 -16.92 8.48 -4.89
CA ALA A 361 -15.96 8.86 -5.94
C ALA A 361 -16.60 8.70 -7.32
N GLN A 362 -16.22 9.59 -8.22
CA GLN A 362 -16.46 9.43 -9.65
C GLN A 362 -15.14 9.09 -10.32
N ALA A 363 -15.11 8.00 -11.10
CA ALA A 363 -14.03 7.64 -11.98
C ALA A 363 -14.47 7.86 -13.42
N SER A 364 -13.74 8.69 -14.18
CA SER A 364 -14.02 9.00 -15.58
C SER A 364 -12.87 8.52 -16.44
N PHE A 365 -13.12 7.58 -17.35
CA PHE A 365 -12.15 7.16 -18.36
C PHE A 365 -12.17 8.15 -19.53
N LEU A 366 -11.11 8.92 -19.68
CA LEU A 366 -10.96 9.87 -20.76
C LEU A 366 -10.31 9.24 -22.01
N LEU A 367 -9.42 8.26 -21.81
CA LEU A 367 -8.80 7.44 -22.85
C LEU A 367 -8.69 5.98 -22.36
N PRO A 368 -8.75 5.00 -23.29
CA PRO A 368 -9.19 5.14 -24.68
C PRO A 368 -10.70 5.40 -24.77
N ASN A 369 -11.14 5.94 -25.91
CA ASN A 369 -12.57 6.32 -26.07
C ASN A 369 -13.52 5.13 -26.22
N ASP A 370 -13.01 3.98 -26.64
CA ASP A 370 -13.81 2.79 -26.98
C ASP A 370 -13.50 1.64 -26.01
N LEU A 371 -14.15 1.68 -24.84
CA LEU A 371 -14.03 0.65 -23.80
C LEU A 371 -15.29 -0.22 -23.74
N ALA A 372 -15.11 -1.50 -23.49
CA ALA A 372 -16.16 -2.40 -23.04
C ALA A 372 -16.11 -2.47 -21.51
N ILE A 373 -17.12 -1.91 -20.86
CA ILE A 373 -17.22 -1.93 -19.40
C ILE A 373 -18.17 -3.03 -18.97
N THR A 374 -17.71 -3.88 -18.09
CA THR A 374 -18.51 -4.94 -17.45
C THR A 374 -18.31 -4.90 -15.95
N GLN A 375 -19.33 -5.26 -15.18
CA GLN A 375 -19.29 -5.37 -13.74
C GLN A 375 -19.94 -6.65 -13.26
N THR A 376 -19.40 -7.25 -12.21
CA THR A 376 -19.97 -8.42 -11.53
C THR A 376 -19.67 -8.37 -10.04
N ASP A 377 -20.51 -9.03 -9.24
CA ASP A 377 -20.27 -9.33 -7.81
C ASP A 377 -19.73 -10.75 -7.59
N LYS A 378 -19.42 -11.46 -8.68
CA LYS A 378 -18.99 -12.85 -8.62
C LYS A 378 -17.47 -12.95 -8.63
N PHE A 379 -16.95 -13.78 -7.73
CA PHE A 379 -15.57 -14.24 -7.77
C PHE A 379 -15.47 -15.44 -8.71
N ASP A 380 -14.44 -15.48 -9.58
CA ASP A 380 -14.19 -16.67 -10.42
C ASP A 380 -14.02 -17.93 -9.54
N THR A 381 -13.41 -17.76 -8.38
CA THR A 381 -13.28 -18.77 -7.36
C THR A 381 -13.74 -18.17 -6.03
N PRO A 382 -14.99 -18.42 -5.61
CA PRO A 382 -15.54 -17.81 -4.39
C PRO A 382 -14.85 -18.32 -3.12
N PRO A 383 -14.82 -17.52 -2.05
CA PRO A 383 -14.37 -17.98 -0.75
C PRO A 383 -15.31 -19.08 -0.19
N ARG A 384 -14.86 -19.79 0.83
CA ARG A 384 -15.68 -20.80 1.50
C ARG A 384 -17.04 -20.22 1.93
N PRO A 385 -18.14 -21.00 1.89
CA PRO A 385 -19.51 -20.50 2.14
C PRO A 385 -19.72 -19.79 3.49
N ARG A 386 -18.86 -20.06 4.49
CA ARG A 386 -18.87 -19.37 5.78
C ARG A 386 -18.46 -17.89 5.71
N ILE A 387 -17.73 -17.51 4.65
CA ILE A 387 -17.30 -16.14 4.39
C ILE A 387 -18.38 -15.47 3.57
N LYS A 388 -19.16 -14.62 4.20
CA LYS A 388 -20.16 -13.80 3.52
C LYS A 388 -19.48 -12.53 3.04
N LEU A 389 -19.01 -12.54 1.79
CA LEU A 389 -18.32 -11.43 1.16
C LEU A 389 -19.04 -11.06 -0.13
N VAL A 390 -19.40 -9.80 -0.25
CA VAL A 390 -19.91 -9.20 -1.48
C VAL A 390 -19.00 -8.04 -1.79
N GLU A 391 -18.39 -8.07 -2.95
CA GLU A 391 -17.55 -7.01 -3.50
C GLU A 391 -17.78 -6.94 -5.01
N TYR A 392 -17.57 -5.80 -5.60
CA TYR A 392 -17.88 -5.57 -7.01
C TYR A 392 -16.59 -5.40 -7.82
N HIS A 393 -16.58 -6.02 -8.99
CA HIS A 393 -15.41 -6.14 -9.86
C HIS A 393 -15.78 -5.61 -11.24
N LEU A 394 -15.13 -4.51 -11.63
CA LEU A 394 -15.32 -3.88 -12.92
C LEU A 394 -14.11 -4.12 -13.80
N SER A 395 -14.37 -4.35 -15.08
CA SER A 395 -13.37 -4.41 -16.13
C SER A 395 -13.69 -3.38 -17.20
N ALA A 396 -12.74 -2.48 -17.49
CA ALA A 396 -12.77 -1.57 -18.63
C ALA A 396 -11.75 -2.06 -19.66
N ALA A 397 -12.23 -2.85 -20.62
CA ALA A 397 -11.41 -3.53 -21.61
C ALA A 397 -11.36 -2.78 -22.94
N THR A 398 -10.20 -2.74 -23.60
CA THR A 398 -10.11 -2.26 -24.99
C THR A 398 -10.90 -3.16 -25.92
N LYS A 399 -11.82 -2.61 -26.73
CA LYS A 399 -12.62 -3.41 -27.66
C LYS A 399 -11.82 -4.00 -28.81
N LYS A 400 -10.73 -3.33 -29.19
CA LYS A 400 -9.83 -3.77 -30.25
C LYS A 400 -8.47 -4.17 -29.65
N LYS A 401 -7.94 -5.31 -30.12
CA LYS A 401 -6.58 -5.72 -29.78
C LYS A 401 -5.54 -4.76 -30.39
N SER A 402 -4.60 -4.33 -29.58
CA SER A 402 -3.51 -3.43 -29.94
C SER A 402 -2.20 -3.89 -29.32
N SER A 403 -1.06 -3.51 -29.90
CA SER A 403 0.26 -3.68 -29.28
C SER A 403 0.61 -2.54 -28.32
N SER A 404 -0.19 -1.46 -28.28
CA SER A 404 -0.01 -0.38 -27.32
C SER A 404 -1.35 0.27 -27.01
N THR A 405 -1.44 0.87 -25.84
CA THR A 405 -2.59 1.69 -25.46
C THR A 405 -2.20 2.69 -24.37
N THR A 406 -2.98 3.76 -24.28
CA THR A 406 -2.88 4.75 -23.22
C THR A 406 -4.22 4.80 -22.49
N PHE A 407 -4.20 4.67 -21.16
CA PHE A 407 -5.36 5.00 -20.35
C PHE A 407 -5.13 6.35 -19.67
N VAL A 408 -6.17 7.17 -19.67
CA VAL A 408 -6.27 8.38 -18.85
C VAL A 408 -7.56 8.28 -18.08
N ALA A 409 -7.46 8.17 -16.77
CA ALA A 409 -8.58 8.12 -15.87
C ALA A 409 -8.48 9.25 -14.82
N VAL A 410 -9.59 9.87 -14.51
CA VAL A 410 -9.68 10.88 -13.45
C VAL A 410 -10.60 10.36 -12.37
N LEU A 411 -10.10 10.32 -11.13
CA LEU A 411 -10.88 9.96 -9.95
C LEU A 411 -11.16 11.24 -9.14
N ARG A 412 -12.41 11.44 -8.76
CA ARG A 412 -12.84 12.59 -7.96
C ARG A 412 -13.53 12.11 -6.69
N PRO A 413 -12.77 11.87 -5.60
CA PRO A 413 -13.34 11.59 -4.30
C PRO A 413 -14.04 12.82 -3.70
N HIS A 414 -15.17 12.59 -3.05
CA HIS A 414 -15.98 13.63 -2.43
C HIS A 414 -16.85 13.03 -1.32
N ARG A 415 -17.40 13.86 -0.44
CA ARG A 415 -18.40 13.37 0.53
C ARG A 415 -19.68 12.96 -0.21
N SER A 416 -20.33 11.90 0.25
CA SER A 416 -21.52 11.34 -0.42
C SER A 416 -22.68 12.35 -0.53
N THR A 417 -22.70 13.36 0.33
CA THR A 417 -23.68 14.46 0.33
C THR A 417 -23.32 15.61 -0.61
N GLU A 418 -22.10 15.64 -1.13
CA GLU A 418 -21.64 16.69 -2.06
C GLU A 418 -22.06 16.35 -3.50
N ILE A 419 -22.36 17.37 -4.27
CA ILE A 419 -22.61 17.27 -5.71
C ILE A 419 -21.36 17.72 -6.44
N LEU A 420 -20.81 16.87 -7.30
CA LEU A 420 -19.67 17.23 -8.13
C LEU A 420 -20.11 18.20 -9.23
N GLU A 421 -19.48 19.36 -9.26
CA GLU A 421 -19.67 20.31 -10.34
C GLU A 421 -18.72 20.05 -11.51
N GLY A 422 -19.22 20.19 -12.72
CA GLY A 422 -18.47 20.02 -13.97
C GLY A 422 -17.97 18.61 -14.20
N LYS A 423 -17.33 18.40 -15.32
CA LYS A 423 -16.76 17.10 -15.75
C LYS A 423 -15.27 17.25 -16.05
N ALA A 424 -14.57 16.14 -15.97
CA ALA A 424 -13.22 16.06 -16.52
C ALA A 424 -13.29 16.04 -18.05
N GLU A 425 -12.47 16.85 -18.70
CA GLU A 425 -12.40 16.99 -20.15
C GLU A 425 -10.99 16.70 -20.63
N ILE A 426 -10.87 16.19 -21.84
CA ILE A 426 -9.59 15.93 -22.50
C ILE A 426 -9.60 16.47 -23.92
N GLU A 427 -8.59 17.23 -24.28
CA GLU A 427 -8.37 17.73 -25.61
C GLU A 427 -7.03 17.22 -26.13
N LYS A 428 -6.97 16.88 -27.43
CA LYS A 428 -5.74 16.45 -28.10
C LYS A 428 -5.21 17.57 -28.97
N SER A 429 -3.93 17.94 -28.77
CA SER A 429 -3.21 18.91 -29.56
C SER A 429 -1.87 18.30 -30.03
N GLY A 430 -1.82 17.86 -31.29
CA GLY A 430 -0.67 17.11 -31.78
C GLY A 430 -0.49 15.77 -31.05
N ASN A 431 0.65 15.59 -30.40
CA ASN A 431 0.94 14.42 -29.55
C ASN A 431 0.61 14.63 -28.07
N THR A 432 0.24 15.84 -27.69
CA THR A 432 -0.04 16.24 -26.32
C THR A 432 -1.53 16.10 -26.01
N TYR A 433 -1.87 15.63 -24.83
CA TYR A 433 -3.22 15.71 -24.27
C TYR A 433 -3.28 16.80 -23.18
N LEU A 434 -4.33 17.61 -23.21
CA LEU A 434 -4.66 18.57 -22.16
C LEU A 434 -5.89 18.06 -21.43
N VAL A 435 -5.73 17.75 -20.15
CA VAL A 435 -6.84 17.34 -19.27
C VAL A 435 -7.19 18.48 -18.35
N THR A 436 -8.48 18.79 -18.28
CA THR A 436 -9.00 19.85 -17.42
C THR A 436 -10.04 19.26 -16.47
N VAL A 437 -9.89 19.52 -15.18
CA VAL A 437 -10.75 18.95 -14.13
C VAL A 437 -11.14 20.04 -13.13
N PRO A 438 -12.44 20.32 -12.95
CA PRO A 438 -12.90 21.15 -11.84
C PRO A 438 -12.54 20.50 -10.50
N SER A 439 -12.02 21.29 -9.56
CA SER A 439 -11.59 20.83 -8.22
C SER A 439 -12.11 21.82 -7.15
N LYS A 440 -12.07 21.41 -5.88
CA LYS A 440 -12.43 22.28 -4.75
C LYS A 440 -11.57 23.55 -4.70
N ASN A 441 -10.33 23.47 -5.18
CA ASN A 441 -9.40 24.60 -5.22
C ASN A 441 -9.54 25.45 -6.51
N GLY A 442 -10.50 25.12 -7.41
CA GLY A 442 -10.73 25.78 -8.68
C GLY A 442 -10.60 24.86 -9.88
N LEU A 443 -9.55 24.99 -10.70
CA LEU A 443 -9.36 24.22 -11.92
C LEU A 443 -8.00 23.57 -11.95
N SER A 444 -7.97 22.25 -12.06
CA SER A 444 -6.76 21.46 -12.27
C SER A 444 -6.54 21.23 -13.76
N ARG A 445 -5.35 21.48 -14.26
CA ARG A 445 -4.94 21.24 -15.64
C ARG A 445 -3.74 20.32 -15.68
N PHE A 446 -3.76 19.37 -16.61
CA PHE A 446 -2.66 18.42 -16.81
C PHE A 446 -2.26 18.44 -18.28
N ARG A 447 -0.96 18.54 -18.54
CA ARG A 447 -0.38 18.36 -19.87
C ARG A 447 0.33 17.03 -19.88
N LEU A 448 -0.08 16.14 -20.79
CA LEU A 448 0.46 14.79 -20.96
C LEU A 448 1.11 14.71 -22.33
N ASP A 449 2.42 14.50 -22.39
CA ASP A 449 3.20 14.48 -23.63
C ASP A 449 4.21 13.33 -23.59
N GLY A 450 3.78 12.17 -24.11
CA GLY A 450 4.58 10.95 -24.01
C GLY A 450 4.84 10.56 -22.56
N ASP A 451 6.08 10.70 -22.11
CA ASP A 451 6.49 10.42 -20.72
C ASP A 451 6.46 11.65 -19.81
N ASP A 452 6.33 12.82 -20.40
CA ASP A 452 6.28 14.07 -19.65
C ASP A 452 4.89 14.33 -19.12
N ILE A 453 4.83 14.83 -17.90
CA ILE A 453 3.60 15.24 -17.24
C ILE A 453 3.82 16.55 -16.51
N GLU A 454 2.88 17.47 -16.72
CA GLU A 454 2.83 18.74 -16.01
C GLU A 454 1.43 18.87 -15.38
N ALA A 455 1.36 19.40 -14.18
CA ALA A 455 0.11 19.73 -13.49
C ALA A 455 0.11 21.19 -13.05
N GLU A 456 -1.01 21.86 -13.21
CA GLU A 456 -1.22 23.23 -12.76
C GLU A 456 -2.57 23.33 -12.06
N VAL A 457 -2.61 24.01 -10.93
CA VAL A 457 -3.84 24.31 -10.21
C VAL A 457 -4.09 25.81 -10.25
N LYS A 458 -5.25 26.21 -10.76
CA LYS A 458 -5.71 27.60 -10.79
C LYS A 458 -6.88 27.76 -9.84
N ASN A 459 -6.83 28.80 -9.01
CA ASN A 459 -7.98 29.15 -8.19
C ASN A 459 -9.13 29.72 -9.04
N ASN A 460 -10.27 29.99 -8.41
CA ASN A 460 -11.47 30.52 -9.08
C ASN A 460 -11.26 31.92 -9.73
N ARG A 461 -10.14 32.60 -9.44
CA ARG A 461 -9.74 33.85 -10.08
C ARG A 461 -8.76 33.64 -11.24
N GLY A 462 -8.47 32.37 -11.60
CA GLY A 462 -7.55 32.04 -12.67
C GLY A 462 -6.05 32.14 -12.31
N VAL A 463 -5.74 32.43 -11.02
CA VAL A 463 -4.35 32.52 -10.56
C VAL A 463 -3.81 31.13 -10.25
N THR A 464 -2.62 30.79 -10.76
CA THR A 464 -1.92 29.55 -10.44
C THR A 464 -1.51 29.54 -8.97
N THR A 465 -1.99 28.53 -8.25
CA THR A 465 -1.71 28.33 -6.82
C THR A 465 -0.75 27.18 -6.55
N GLY A 466 -0.54 26.31 -7.53
CA GLY A 466 0.42 25.23 -7.47
C GLY A 466 0.74 24.69 -8.86
N SER A 467 1.94 24.20 -9.02
CA SER A 467 2.37 23.55 -10.26
C SER A 467 3.35 22.42 -9.96
N PHE A 468 3.35 21.44 -10.84
CA PHE A 468 4.31 20.33 -10.86
C PHE A 468 4.70 20.06 -12.31
N LYS A 469 5.99 19.83 -12.52
CA LYS A 469 6.51 19.35 -13.80
C LYS A 469 7.51 18.23 -13.50
N ARG A 470 7.33 17.08 -14.12
CA ARG A 470 8.26 15.98 -13.98
C ARG A 470 9.66 16.40 -14.46
N GLY A 471 10.69 16.04 -13.67
CA GLY A 471 12.08 16.32 -14.01
C GLY A 471 12.58 17.74 -13.71
N THR A 472 11.78 18.58 -13.05
CA THR A 472 12.24 19.82 -12.41
C THR A 472 12.30 19.61 -10.91
N GLU A 473 13.51 19.57 -10.34
CA GLU A 473 13.72 19.68 -8.90
C GLU A 473 13.42 21.10 -8.41
#